data_341077791037ac021e8a78786dec41cf
#
_entry.id   341077791037ac021e8a78786dec41cf
#
_cell.length_a   1.000
_cell.length_b   1.000
_cell.length_c   1.000
_cell.angle_alpha   90.00
_cell.angle_beta   90.00
_cell.angle_gamma   90.00
#
_symmetry.space_group_name_H-M   'P 1'
#
loop_
_entity.id
_entity.type
_entity.pdbx_description
1 polymer ?
#
loop_
_entity_poly.entity_id
_entity_poly.type
_entity_poly.pdbx_seq_one_letter_code
_entity_poly.pdbx_strand_id
1 'polypeptide(L)'
;MKKSLLKKIACCACAATASVVSLATFASCETSYPKAEIKVSFEGETYTLTYELARKLAPSTVRHFIELADNGFYDGLCVHDYSTSKWITGGYKQGEDGALEEIKYFDIVQSYKLTPTVWFDKDGKTPTYTVYGEFSKNDYVVTSGAWKQTLGSISMYYTDKSSIDDKVYVERYDGGGKSYKSYEYNSATSLFYFYASDSEVSTEKYCTFGRLDEDGTAEFKKLTSAIADYTSDLGDDGFTEKRSVSANTGDRWAETPYSWISVNVPKSPIVIESVKITKY
;
A
#
# COMPACT_ATOMS: atom_id res chain seq x y z
N MET A 1 58.38 12.85 61.28
CA MET A 1 57.10 13.59 61.36
C MET A 1 56.55 13.80 59.96
N LYS A 2 55.26 13.52 59.79
CA LYS A 2 54.34 13.84 58.64
C LYS A 2 54.46 12.87 57.45
N LYS A 3 53.63 11.83 57.52
CA LYS A 3 52.33 11.54 56.94
C LYS A 3 52.22 11.65 55.40
N SER A 4 52.26 10.48 54.85
CA SER A 4 51.91 10.07 53.54
C SER A 4 50.49 10.55 53.11
N LEU A 5 50.34 10.85 51.86
CA LEU A 5 49.00 10.85 51.23
C LEU A 5 49.09 10.01 49.93
N LEU A 6 48.71 8.78 50.07
CA LEU A 6 48.46 7.91 48.93
C LEU A 6 47.20 8.42 48.16
N LYS A 7 47.41 8.95 46.99
CA LYS A 7 46.33 9.13 46.05
C LYS A 7 46.16 7.86 45.23
N LYS A 8 45.05 7.19 45.49
CA LYS A 8 44.55 6.07 44.70
C LYS A 8 44.20 6.57 43.30
N ILE A 9 44.95 6.16 42.33
CA ILE A 9 44.57 6.27 40.93
C ILE A 9 43.68 5.05 40.64
N ALA A 10 42.38 5.29 40.56
CA ALA A 10 41.43 4.30 40.09
C ALA A 10 41.59 4.20 38.57
N CYS A 11 42.11 3.07 38.13
CA CYS A 11 42.17 2.71 36.73
C CYS A 11 40.75 2.33 36.28
N CYS A 12 40.07 3.22 35.56
CA CYS A 12 38.85 2.89 34.87
C CYS A 12 39.21 1.98 33.70
N ALA A 13 39.05 0.69 33.90
CA ALA A 13 39.00 -0.25 32.81
C ALA A 13 37.66 -0.03 32.05
N CYS A 14 37.72 0.67 30.94
CA CYS A 14 36.63 0.71 29.97
C CYS A 14 36.49 -0.69 29.37
N ALA A 15 35.61 -1.49 29.96
CA ALA A 15 35.12 -2.67 29.28
C ALA A 15 34.30 -2.22 28.09
N ALA A 16 34.89 -2.26 26.92
CA ALA A 16 34.14 -2.17 25.67
C ALA A 16 33.29 -3.44 25.54
N THR A 17 32.08 -3.36 26.03
CA THR A 17 31.04 -4.33 25.66
C THR A 17 30.72 -4.15 24.20
N ALA A 18 31.41 -4.94 23.37
CA ALA A 18 30.97 -5.16 21.99
C ALA A 18 29.58 -5.77 22.06
N SER A 19 28.56 -4.96 21.90
CA SER A 19 27.21 -5.43 21.65
C SER A 19 27.25 -6.13 20.29
N VAL A 20 27.44 -7.43 20.32
CA VAL A 20 27.12 -8.30 19.20
C VAL A 20 25.61 -8.20 19.04
N VAL A 21 25.16 -7.28 18.19
CA VAL A 21 23.82 -7.35 17.65
C VAL A 21 23.82 -8.61 16.80
N SER A 22 23.41 -9.72 17.40
CA SER A 22 23.02 -10.89 16.68
C SER A 22 21.84 -10.44 15.81
N LEU A 23 22.13 -10.18 14.54
CA LEU A 23 21.14 -10.26 13.47
C LEU A 23 20.65 -11.70 13.50
N ALA A 24 19.68 -11.96 14.38
CA ALA A 24 18.81 -13.09 14.23
C ALA A 24 18.12 -12.83 12.88
N THR A 25 18.68 -13.38 11.81
CA THR A 25 17.92 -13.68 10.62
C THR A 25 16.87 -14.67 11.09
N PHE A 26 15.72 -14.14 11.54
CA PHE A 26 14.53 -14.92 11.55
C PHE A 26 14.30 -15.27 10.08
N ALA A 27 14.69 -16.48 9.71
CA ALA A 27 14.06 -17.18 8.62
C ALA A 27 12.61 -17.37 9.10
N SER A 28 11.84 -16.28 9.04
CA SER A 28 10.41 -16.30 9.30
C SER A 28 9.87 -17.18 8.21
N CYS A 29 9.31 -18.33 8.62
CA CYS A 29 8.55 -19.16 7.73
C CYS A 29 7.43 -18.27 7.22
N GLU A 30 7.57 -17.74 5.99
CA GLU A 30 6.63 -16.79 5.42
C GLU A 30 5.23 -17.42 5.45
N THR A 31 4.30 -16.76 6.15
CA THR A 31 2.93 -17.27 6.20
C THR A 31 2.22 -17.02 4.86
N SER A 32 1.34 -17.97 4.50
CA SER A 32 0.46 -17.82 3.33
C SER A 32 -0.48 -16.62 3.44
N TYR A 33 -0.74 -16.18 4.66
CA TYR A 33 -1.65 -15.09 4.99
C TYR A 33 -1.03 -14.19 6.07
N PRO A 34 -0.14 -13.25 5.67
CA PRO A 34 0.37 -12.23 6.56
C PRO A 34 -0.75 -11.40 7.16
N LYS A 35 -0.48 -10.72 8.27
CA LYS A 35 -1.44 -9.80 8.88
C LYS A 35 -0.90 -8.38 8.88
N ALA A 36 -1.80 -7.42 8.66
CA ALA A 36 -1.51 -6.00 8.73
C ALA A 36 -2.56 -5.28 9.58
N GLU A 37 -2.14 -4.25 10.31
CA GLU A 37 -3.01 -3.25 10.91
C GLU A 37 -2.90 -1.96 10.12
N ILE A 38 -4.03 -1.43 9.63
CA ILE A 38 -4.14 -0.13 9.02
C ILE A 38 -4.91 0.76 10.00
N LYS A 39 -4.26 1.78 10.53
CA LYS A 39 -4.91 2.80 11.34
C LYS A 39 -5.41 3.91 10.46
N VAL A 40 -6.70 4.18 10.54
CA VAL A 40 -7.37 5.22 9.77
C VAL A 40 -7.97 6.22 10.72
N SER A 41 -7.70 7.51 10.54
CA SER A 41 -8.36 8.58 11.29
C SER A 41 -9.43 9.28 10.46
N PHE A 42 -10.49 9.65 11.14
CA PHE A 42 -11.58 10.47 10.62
C PHE A 42 -12.22 11.25 11.77
N GLU A 43 -12.38 12.59 11.63
CA GLU A 43 -12.97 13.49 12.63
C GLU A 43 -12.37 13.34 14.05
N GLY A 44 -11.04 13.12 14.12
CA GLY A 44 -10.31 13.01 15.39
C GLY A 44 -10.38 11.63 16.05
N GLU A 45 -11.14 10.70 15.51
CA GLU A 45 -11.20 9.32 15.97
C GLU A 45 -10.31 8.42 15.13
N THR A 46 -9.69 7.40 15.74
CA THR A 46 -8.83 6.43 15.06
C THR A 46 -9.47 5.04 15.05
N TYR A 47 -9.54 4.45 13.88
CA TYR A 47 -10.08 3.11 13.64
C TYR A 47 -8.94 2.16 13.26
N THR A 48 -8.83 1.02 13.96
CA THR A 48 -7.80 0.02 13.68
C THR A 48 -8.38 -1.11 12.84
N LEU A 49 -7.99 -1.16 11.60
CA LEU A 49 -8.46 -2.14 10.62
C LEU A 49 -7.47 -3.28 10.52
N THR A 50 -7.83 -4.46 11.01
CA THR A 50 -6.98 -5.65 10.98
C THR A 50 -7.26 -6.51 9.76
N TYR A 51 -6.21 -6.76 8.98
CA TYR A 51 -6.27 -7.47 7.70
C TYR A 51 -5.54 -8.80 7.73
N GLU A 52 -6.11 -9.80 7.05
CA GLU A 52 -5.35 -10.88 6.45
C GLU A 52 -4.96 -10.50 5.03
N LEU A 53 -3.69 -10.76 4.64
CA LEU A 53 -3.18 -10.50 3.30
C LEU A 53 -3.05 -11.81 2.51
N ALA A 54 -3.41 -11.79 1.24
CA ALA A 54 -3.54 -12.96 0.38
C ALA A 54 -2.22 -13.35 -0.32
N ARG A 55 -1.11 -13.51 0.42
CA ARG A 55 0.20 -13.85 -0.19
C ARG A 55 0.14 -15.09 -1.07
N LYS A 56 -0.60 -16.11 -0.63
CA LYS A 56 -0.77 -17.35 -1.43
C LYS A 56 -1.47 -17.11 -2.77
N LEU A 57 -2.32 -16.08 -2.86
CA LEU A 57 -3.14 -15.80 -4.02
C LEU A 57 -2.55 -14.68 -4.89
N ALA A 58 -1.85 -13.74 -4.27
CA ALA A 58 -1.28 -12.57 -4.92
C ALA A 58 0.11 -12.25 -4.33
N PRO A 59 1.10 -13.11 -4.55
CA PRO A 59 2.39 -13.03 -3.87
C PRO A 59 3.16 -11.75 -4.18
N SER A 60 3.17 -11.30 -5.42
CA SER A 60 3.88 -10.07 -5.82
C SER A 60 3.21 -8.83 -5.27
N THR A 61 1.89 -8.80 -5.30
CA THR A 61 1.07 -7.69 -4.76
C THR A 61 1.27 -7.55 -3.26
N VAL A 62 1.17 -8.66 -2.52
CA VAL A 62 1.32 -8.64 -1.07
C VAL A 62 2.74 -8.29 -0.65
N ARG A 63 3.76 -8.83 -1.33
CA ARG A 63 5.15 -8.46 -1.09
C ARG A 63 5.37 -6.97 -1.29
N HIS A 64 4.89 -6.42 -2.39
CA HIS A 64 5.01 -5.01 -2.70
C HIS A 64 4.33 -4.12 -1.66
N PHE A 65 3.11 -4.47 -1.26
CA PHE A 65 2.38 -3.75 -0.22
C PHE A 65 3.13 -3.77 1.12
N ILE A 66 3.66 -4.94 1.52
CA ILE A 66 4.44 -5.09 2.74
C ILE A 66 5.72 -4.24 2.70
N GLU A 67 6.46 -4.30 1.60
CA GLU A 67 7.70 -3.52 1.43
C GLU A 67 7.44 -2.01 1.49
N LEU A 68 6.34 -1.52 0.92
CA LEU A 68 5.93 -0.12 1.05
C LEU A 68 5.53 0.22 2.49
N ALA A 69 4.75 -0.65 3.15
CA ALA A 69 4.33 -0.46 4.53
C ALA A 69 5.52 -0.43 5.51
N ASP A 70 6.47 -1.34 5.36
CA ASP A 70 7.68 -1.42 6.21
C ASP A 70 8.59 -0.20 6.05
N ASN A 71 8.50 0.50 4.92
CA ASN A 71 9.19 1.78 4.70
C ASN A 71 8.35 3.00 5.12
N GLY A 72 7.16 2.82 5.71
CA GLY A 72 6.27 3.90 6.15
C GLY A 72 5.67 4.70 5.00
N PHE A 73 5.61 4.14 3.79
CA PHE A 73 5.14 4.86 2.60
C PHE A 73 3.72 5.38 2.74
N TYR A 74 2.86 4.60 3.41
CA TYR A 74 1.44 4.92 3.52
C TYR A 74 1.10 5.91 4.64
N ASP A 75 2.05 6.25 5.51
CA ASP A 75 1.82 7.07 6.69
C ASP A 75 1.46 8.51 6.31
N GLY A 76 0.30 8.95 6.77
CA GLY A 76 -0.24 10.28 6.50
C GLY A 76 -0.89 10.43 5.12
N LEU A 77 -1.06 9.35 4.34
CA LEU A 77 -1.79 9.43 3.07
C LEU A 77 -3.29 9.44 3.29
N CYS A 78 -4.02 10.15 2.42
CA CYS A 78 -5.46 10.28 2.52
C CYS A 78 -6.22 9.46 1.47
N VAL A 79 -7.50 9.26 1.72
CA VAL A 79 -8.45 8.90 0.66
C VAL A 79 -8.65 10.12 -0.21
N HIS A 80 -8.16 10.06 -1.44
CA HIS A 80 -8.16 11.20 -2.35
C HIS A 80 -9.24 11.12 -3.43
N ASP A 81 -9.83 9.95 -3.63
CA ASP A 81 -11.02 9.79 -4.48
C ASP A 81 -12.02 8.87 -3.80
N TYR A 82 -13.13 9.44 -3.40
CA TYR A 82 -14.18 8.79 -2.61
C TYR A 82 -15.43 8.56 -3.45
N SER A 83 -15.94 7.36 -3.35
CA SER A 83 -17.31 7.04 -3.76
C SER A 83 -17.97 6.17 -2.69
N THR A 84 -19.28 5.98 -2.79
CA THR A 84 -20.02 5.14 -1.83
C THR A 84 -19.57 3.68 -1.80
N SER A 85 -18.85 3.23 -2.82
CA SER A 85 -18.40 1.83 -2.92
C SER A 85 -16.87 1.66 -2.95
N LYS A 86 -16.11 2.72 -3.19
CA LYS A 86 -14.65 2.65 -3.31
C LYS A 86 -14.00 3.91 -2.75
N TRP A 87 -13.00 3.73 -1.88
CA TRP A 87 -12.19 4.81 -1.34
C TRP A 87 -10.75 4.61 -1.77
N ILE A 88 -10.31 5.36 -2.78
CA ILE A 88 -8.97 5.23 -3.36
C ILE A 88 -7.97 6.05 -2.55
N THR A 89 -6.86 5.43 -2.21
CA THR A 89 -5.78 5.98 -1.39
C THR A 89 -4.40 5.56 -1.91
N GLY A 90 -3.34 5.94 -1.21
CA GLY A 90 -1.97 5.51 -1.52
C GLY A 90 -1.21 6.44 -2.45
N GLY A 91 -1.73 7.64 -2.77
CA GLY A 91 -1.08 8.55 -3.72
C GLY A 91 -0.98 10.02 -3.29
N TYR A 92 -1.73 10.45 -2.29
CA TYR A 92 -1.82 11.86 -1.92
C TYR A 92 -1.86 12.06 -0.42
N LYS A 93 -1.32 13.19 0.02
CA LYS A 93 -1.63 13.80 1.31
C LYS A 93 -2.65 14.91 1.11
N GLN A 94 -3.42 15.20 2.15
CA GLN A 94 -4.35 16.33 2.14
C GLN A 94 -3.85 17.40 3.11
N GLY A 95 -3.65 18.62 2.60
CA GLY A 95 -3.30 19.77 3.39
C GLY A 95 -4.49 20.33 4.19
N GLU A 96 -4.22 21.28 5.10
CA GLU A 96 -5.24 21.91 5.96
C GLU A 96 -6.32 22.64 5.15
N ASP A 97 -5.98 23.17 3.99
CA ASP A 97 -6.91 23.81 3.04
C ASP A 97 -7.66 22.81 2.15
N GLY A 98 -7.48 21.50 2.40
CA GLY A 98 -8.02 20.42 1.61
C GLY A 98 -7.32 20.20 0.26
N ALA A 99 -6.23 20.92 -0.03
CA ALA A 99 -5.43 20.68 -1.22
C ALA A 99 -4.77 19.30 -1.19
N LEU A 100 -4.72 18.64 -2.33
CA LEU A 100 -4.05 17.35 -2.45
C LEU A 100 -2.61 17.56 -2.93
N GLU A 101 -1.67 17.00 -2.18
CA GLU A 101 -0.27 16.91 -2.54
C GLU A 101 0.05 15.49 -3.02
N GLU A 102 0.43 15.37 -4.29
CA GLU A 102 0.81 14.08 -4.86
C GLU A 102 2.13 13.59 -4.28
N ILE A 103 2.15 12.33 -3.84
CA ILE A 103 3.38 11.64 -3.47
C ILE A 103 4.06 11.16 -4.75
N LYS A 104 5.26 11.66 -5.01
CA LYS A 104 6.05 11.29 -6.18
C LYS A 104 6.64 9.89 -6.02
N TYR A 105 5.80 8.90 -6.22
CA TYR A 105 6.10 7.49 -5.99
C TYR A 105 7.46 7.06 -6.55
N PHE A 106 7.71 7.31 -7.84
CA PHE A 106 8.93 6.84 -8.51
C PHE A 106 10.22 7.51 -8.02
N ASP A 107 10.13 8.70 -7.42
CA ASP A 107 11.29 9.37 -6.82
C ASP A 107 11.64 8.74 -5.46
N ILE A 108 10.62 8.32 -4.72
CA ILE A 108 10.75 7.80 -3.34
C ILE A 108 11.19 6.34 -3.35
N VAL A 109 10.54 5.50 -4.14
CA VAL A 109 10.72 4.04 -4.06
C VAL A 109 12.11 3.56 -4.48
N GLN A 110 12.86 4.36 -5.22
CA GLN A 110 14.25 4.04 -5.55
C GLN A 110 15.14 3.91 -4.30
N SER A 111 14.80 4.62 -3.22
CA SER A 111 15.50 4.54 -1.94
C SER A 111 15.09 3.34 -1.09
N TYR A 112 13.93 2.73 -1.36
CA TYR A 112 13.33 1.67 -0.52
C TYR A 112 13.86 0.26 -0.79
N LYS A 113 14.63 0.08 -1.86
CA LYS A 113 15.17 -1.24 -2.26
C LYS A 113 14.07 -2.29 -2.44
N LEU A 114 12.94 -1.89 -3.03
CA LEU A 114 11.84 -2.79 -3.31
C LEU A 114 12.29 -3.97 -4.18
N THR A 115 11.74 -5.14 -3.93
CA THR A 115 11.98 -6.32 -4.75
C THR A 115 11.29 -6.15 -6.11
N PRO A 116 12.02 -6.09 -7.23
CA PRO A 116 11.40 -5.94 -8.54
C PRO A 116 10.58 -7.16 -8.93
N THR A 117 9.40 -6.92 -9.48
CA THR A 117 8.53 -7.97 -10.03
C THR A 117 8.22 -7.76 -11.51
N VAL A 118 8.47 -6.55 -12.01
CA VAL A 118 8.28 -6.16 -13.41
C VAL A 118 9.51 -5.41 -13.92
N TRP A 119 9.93 -5.72 -15.14
CA TRP A 119 11.09 -5.10 -15.77
C TRP A 119 10.72 -4.55 -17.15
N PHE A 120 11.29 -3.37 -17.47
CA PHE A 120 11.25 -2.83 -18.82
C PHE A 120 12.02 -3.73 -19.76
N ASP A 121 12.58 -3.27 -20.67
CA ASP A 121 13.50 -3.81 -21.66
C ASP A 121 13.26 -5.24 -22.12
N LYS A 122 13.63 -5.48 -23.34
CA LYS A 122 13.58 -6.81 -23.95
C LYS A 122 14.47 -7.84 -23.22
N ASP A 123 15.46 -7.39 -22.45
CA ASP A 123 16.35 -8.26 -21.69
C ASP A 123 15.92 -8.41 -20.22
N GLY A 124 14.88 -7.69 -19.78
CA GLY A 124 14.32 -7.79 -18.45
C GLY A 124 15.26 -7.38 -17.32
N LYS A 125 16.07 -6.35 -17.52
CA LYS A 125 17.06 -5.90 -16.52
C LYS A 125 16.64 -4.67 -15.72
N THR A 126 15.98 -3.72 -16.37
CA THR A 126 15.61 -2.45 -15.73
C THR A 126 14.26 -2.58 -15.01
N PRO A 127 14.21 -2.47 -13.66
CA PRO A 127 12.96 -2.56 -12.91
C PRO A 127 12.01 -1.41 -13.25
N THR A 128 10.72 -1.71 -13.28
CA THR A 128 9.67 -0.69 -13.41
C THR A 128 9.21 -0.14 -12.07
N TYR A 129 9.48 -0.84 -10.96
CA TYR A 129 8.91 -0.58 -9.63
C TYR A 129 7.37 -0.61 -9.57
N THR A 130 6.78 -1.37 -10.47
CA THR A 130 5.34 -1.60 -10.52
C THR A 130 5.03 -3.07 -10.27
N VAL A 131 3.78 -3.38 -9.97
CA VAL A 131 3.28 -4.74 -9.81
C VAL A 131 2.32 -5.05 -10.94
N TYR A 132 2.55 -6.15 -11.63
CA TYR A 132 1.63 -6.65 -12.64
C TYR A 132 0.38 -7.21 -11.98
N GLY A 133 -0.80 -6.86 -12.49
CA GLY A 133 -2.05 -7.27 -11.86
C GLY A 133 -2.22 -8.79 -11.79
N GLU A 134 -2.29 -9.32 -10.56
CA GLU A 134 -2.45 -10.75 -10.30
C GLU A 134 -3.95 -11.12 -10.30
N PHE A 135 -4.56 -11.06 -11.48
CA PHE A 135 -5.98 -11.36 -11.71
C PHE A 135 -6.21 -12.03 -13.07
N SER A 136 -7.37 -12.64 -13.26
CA SER A 136 -7.64 -13.51 -14.41
C SER A 136 -7.60 -12.81 -15.76
N LYS A 137 -7.91 -11.52 -15.84
CA LYS A 137 -7.84 -10.75 -17.09
C LYS A 137 -6.41 -10.61 -17.63
N ASN A 138 -5.41 -10.76 -16.76
CA ASN A 138 -4.00 -10.82 -17.10
C ASN A 138 -3.46 -12.27 -17.26
N ASP A 139 -4.34 -13.22 -17.47
CA ASP A 139 -3.99 -14.65 -17.53
C ASP A 139 -3.32 -15.18 -16.25
N TYR A 140 -3.53 -14.50 -15.12
CA TYR A 140 -3.05 -14.99 -13.84
C TYR A 140 -4.06 -15.99 -13.27
N VAL A 141 -3.66 -17.26 -13.24
CA VAL A 141 -4.52 -18.34 -12.77
C VAL A 141 -4.08 -18.76 -11.37
N VAL A 142 -4.98 -18.56 -10.38
CA VAL A 142 -4.80 -19.06 -9.03
C VAL A 142 -5.66 -20.32 -8.85
N THR A 143 -5.03 -21.46 -8.67
CA THR A 143 -5.74 -22.75 -8.53
C THR A 143 -6.65 -22.82 -7.31
N SER A 144 -6.37 -22.04 -6.25
CA SER A 144 -7.18 -21.94 -5.04
C SER A 144 -8.26 -20.85 -5.11
N GLY A 145 -8.43 -20.20 -6.26
CA GLY A 145 -9.38 -19.10 -6.46
C GLY A 145 -8.84 -17.76 -5.96
N ALA A 146 -9.43 -16.67 -6.46
CA ALA A 146 -9.17 -15.31 -6.00
C ALA A 146 -10.16 -14.91 -4.90
N TRP A 147 -9.77 -13.98 -4.04
CA TRP A 147 -10.72 -13.40 -3.11
C TRP A 147 -11.66 -12.44 -3.83
N LYS A 148 -12.91 -12.50 -3.44
CA LYS A 148 -13.91 -11.52 -3.86
C LYS A 148 -13.74 -10.21 -3.10
N GLN A 149 -14.24 -9.13 -3.66
CA GLN A 149 -14.42 -7.88 -2.93
C GLN A 149 -15.59 -8.03 -1.97
N THR A 150 -15.33 -7.76 -0.72
CA THR A 150 -16.31 -7.73 0.38
C THR A 150 -16.13 -6.44 1.16
N LEU A 151 -17.07 -6.08 2.01
CA LEU A 151 -17.00 -4.86 2.82
C LEU A 151 -15.63 -4.73 3.51
N GLY A 152 -14.96 -3.61 3.28
CA GLY A 152 -13.65 -3.27 3.82
C GLY A 152 -12.47 -4.00 3.18
N SER A 153 -12.68 -4.92 2.22
CA SER A 153 -11.55 -5.54 1.52
C SER A 153 -10.71 -4.51 0.77
N ILE A 154 -9.42 -4.78 0.64
CA ILE A 154 -8.50 -3.92 -0.10
C ILE A 154 -8.06 -4.58 -1.41
N SER A 155 -8.07 -3.76 -2.47
CA SER A 155 -7.66 -4.17 -3.81
C SER A 155 -6.73 -3.12 -4.40
N MET A 156 -5.70 -3.56 -5.14
CA MET A 156 -4.84 -2.62 -5.85
C MET A 156 -5.63 -1.86 -6.90
N TYR A 157 -5.39 -0.55 -6.93
CA TYR A 157 -5.91 0.32 -7.97
C TYR A 157 -4.87 0.46 -9.08
N TYR A 158 -5.32 0.41 -10.31
CA TYR A 158 -4.47 0.58 -11.49
C TYR A 158 -5.19 1.44 -12.52
N THR A 159 -4.41 2.06 -13.39
CA THR A 159 -4.94 2.75 -14.56
C THR A 159 -5.14 1.74 -15.69
N ASP A 160 -6.34 1.67 -16.21
CA ASP A 160 -6.65 0.83 -17.37
C ASP A 160 -5.95 1.43 -18.60
N LYS A 161 -4.88 0.79 -19.04
CA LYS A 161 -4.13 1.25 -20.20
C LYS A 161 -4.51 0.42 -21.41
N SER A 162 -4.85 1.10 -22.47
CA SER A 162 -5.27 0.51 -23.74
C SER A 162 -4.13 0.18 -24.70
N SER A 163 -2.88 0.50 -24.39
CA SER A 163 -1.75 0.21 -25.27
C SER A 163 -1.34 -1.26 -25.16
N ILE A 164 -1.62 -2.02 -26.21
CA ILE A 164 -1.25 -3.44 -26.32
C ILE A 164 0.17 -3.66 -26.82
N ASP A 165 0.86 -2.60 -27.25
CA ASP A 165 2.15 -2.68 -27.92
C ASP A 165 3.33 -2.72 -26.94
N ASP A 166 3.12 -2.21 -25.73
CA ASP A 166 4.14 -2.23 -24.71
C ASP A 166 4.28 -3.62 -24.10
N LYS A 167 5.51 -4.06 -23.98
CA LYS A 167 5.85 -5.36 -23.42
C LYS A 167 6.75 -5.20 -22.20
N VAL A 168 6.55 -6.09 -21.23
CA VAL A 168 7.34 -6.15 -20.01
C VAL A 168 7.72 -7.60 -19.71
N TYR A 169 8.77 -7.77 -18.93
CA TYR A 169 9.03 -9.03 -18.26
C TYR A 169 8.40 -9.00 -16.86
N VAL A 170 7.68 -10.04 -16.52
CA VAL A 170 6.99 -10.21 -15.24
C VAL A 170 7.53 -11.42 -14.53
N GLU A 171 7.77 -11.33 -13.22
CA GLU A 171 8.13 -12.47 -12.38
C GLU A 171 7.05 -13.55 -12.47
N ARG A 172 7.47 -14.79 -12.64
CA ARG A 172 6.55 -15.93 -12.62
C ARG A 172 6.30 -16.36 -11.19
N TYR A 173 5.02 -16.54 -10.85
CA TYR A 173 4.59 -16.98 -9.51
C TYR A 173 5.11 -18.38 -9.11
N ASP A 174 5.50 -19.21 -10.09
CA ASP A 174 6.04 -20.55 -9.88
C ASP A 174 7.57 -20.56 -9.65
N GLY A 175 8.20 -19.38 -9.56
CA GLY A 175 9.65 -19.25 -9.43
C GLY A 175 10.44 -19.60 -10.69
N GLY A 176 9.77 -19.88 -11.81
CA GLY A 176 10.37 -20.28 -13.08
C GLY A 176 11.03 -19.14 -13.88
N GLY A 177 11.42 -18.04 -13.20
CA GLY A 177 12.05 -16.88 -13.86
C GLY A 177 11.04 -15.83 -14.29
N LYS A 178 11.16 -15.29 -15.51
CA LYS A 178 10.36 -14.19 -16.03
C LYS A 178 9.53 -14.62 -17.24
N SER A 179 8.32 -14.09 -17.35
CA SER A 179 7.46 -14.21 -18.52
C SER A 179 7.40 -12.88 -19.27
N TYR A 180 7.39 -12.94 -20.60
CA TYR A 180 7.19 -11.77 -21.44
C TYR A 180 5.68 -11.55 -21.65
N LYS A 181 5.15 -10.42 -21.19
CA LYS A 181 3.73 -10.13 -21.18
C LYS A 181 3.43 -8.79 -21.83
N SER A 182 2.24 -8.65 -22.39
CA SER A 182 1.69 -7.34 -22.72
C SER A 182 1.47 -6.56 -21.45
N TYR A 183 1.79 -5.26 -21.47
CA TYR A 183 1.59 -4.36 -20.35
C TYR A 183 0.17 -3.80 -20.34
N GLU A 184 -0.80 -4.64 -20.48
CA GLU A 184 -2.22 -4.34 -20.48
C GLU A 184 -2.80 -4.61 -19.10
N TYR A 185 -3.65 -3.81 -18.56
CA TYR A 185 -4.27 -3.93 -17.23
C TYR A 185 -3.32 -4.00 -16.05
N ASN A 186 -2.50 -2.92 -15.85
CA ASN A 186 -1.54 -3.48 -15.39
C ASN A 186 -0.69 -3.06 -14.37
N SER A 187 -0.32 -2.03 -14.20
CA SER A 187 0.64 -1.78 -13.18
C SER A 187 0.02 -0.99 -12.08
N ALA A 188 -0.18 -1.66 -11.00
CA ALA A 188 -0.34 -0.98 -9.74
C ALA A 188 1.02 -0.46 -9.26
N THR A 189 1.00 0.68 -8.62
CA THR A 189 2.12 1.24 -7.87
C THR A 189 1.83 1.13 -6.38
N SER A 190 1.48 2.23 -5.73
CA SER A 190 1.08 2.29 -4.32
C SER A 190 -0.42 2.41 -4.13
N LEU A 191 -1.15 2.76 -5.19
CA LEU A 191 -2.59 3.02 -5.08
C LEU A 191 -3.36 1.74 -4.80
N PHE A 192 -4.22 1.81 -3.80
CA PHE A 192 -5.19 0.78 -3.50
C PHE A 192 -6.52 1.43 -3.07
N TYR A 193 -7.56 0.64 -2.95
CA TYR A 193 -8.84 1.13 -2.45
C TYR A 193 -9.45 0.18 -1.44
N PHE A 194 -10.19 0.77 -0.51
CA PHE A 194 -11.11 0.06 0.35
C PHE A 194 -12.43 -0.14 -0.40
N TYR A 195 -12.93 -1.35 -0.41
CA TYR A 195 -14.25 -1.63 -0.98
C TYR A 195 -15.32 -1.40 0.11
N ALA A 196 -16.15 -0.39 -0.08
CA ALA A 196 -17.06 0.11 0.94
C ALA A 196 -18.55 -0.24 0.66
N SER A 197 -18.80 -1.35 -0.02
CA SER A 197 -20.14 -1.83 -0.30
C SER A 197 -20.39 -3.16 0.39
N ASP A 198 -21.62 -3.38 0.86
CA ASP A 198 -22.07 -4.67 1.43
C ASP A 198 -22.24 -5.78 0.39
N SER A 199 -22.21 -5.43 -0.91
CA SER A 199 -22.29 -6.41 -1.98
C SER A 199 -20.99 -7.16 -2.15
N GLU A 200 -21.05 -8.49 -2.21
CA GLU A 200 -19.91 -9.32 -2.57
C GLU A 200 -19.75 -9.37 -4.10
N VAL A 201 -18.58 -9.01 -4.61
CA VAL A 201 -18.31 -8.92 -6.04
C VAL A 201 -17.09 -9.72 -6.42
N SER A 202 -17.24 -10.64 -7.39
CA SER A 202 -16.11 -11.24 -8.10
C SER A 202 -15.58 -10.26 -9.15
N THR A 203 -14.27 -10.18 -9.29
CA THR A 203 -13.67 -9.31 -10.29
C THR A 203 -12.58 -10.05 -11.07
N GLU A 204 -12.56 -9.84 -12.36
CA GLU A 204 -11.54 -10.35 -13.27
C GLU A 204 -10.42 -9.34 -13.50
N LYS A 205 -10.62 -8.09 -13.07
CA LYS A 205 -9.75 -6.94 -13.36
C LYS A 205 -9.05 -6.35 -12.16
N TYR A 206 -9.32 -6.82 -10.94
CA TYR A 206 -8.72 -6.28 -9.72
C TYR A 206 -8.15 -7.39 -8.86
N CYS A 207 -6.98 -7.15 -8.32
CA CYS A 207 -6.36 -8.02 -7.33
C CYS A 207 -6.83 -7.63 -5.93
N THR A 208 -7.79 -8.39 -5.38
CA THR A 208 -8.17 -8.28 -3.97
C THR A 208 -7.13 -9.02 -3.14
N PHE A 209 -6.30 -8.27 -2.41
CA PHE A 209 -5.14 -8.82 -1.71
C PHE A 209 -5.25 -8.77 -0.19
N GLY A 210 -6.26 -8.08 0.35
CA GLY A 210 -6.52 -8.04 1.79
C GLY A 210 -8.00 -8.11 2.12
N ARG A 211 -8.33 -8.78 3.21
CA ARG A 211 -9.67 -8.84 3.79
C ARG A 211 -9.59 -8.57 5.28
N LEU A 212 -10.59 -7.90 5.81
CA LEU A 212 -10.72 -7.67 7.25
C LEU A 212 -10.96 -8.99 8.00
N ASP A 213 -10.43 -9.10 9.19
CA ASP A 213 -10.91 -10.07 10.16
C ASP A 213 -12.20 -9.55 10.84
N GLU A 214 -12.69 -10.27 11.84
CA GLU A 214 -13.95 -9.92 12.50
C GLU A 214 -13.87 -8.57 13.23
N ASP A 215 -12.78 -8.33 13.95
CA ASP A 215 -12.56 -7.08 14.70
C ASP A 215 -12.38 -5.91 13.72
N GLY A 216 -11.56 -6.07 12.68
CA GLY A 216 -11.39 -5.07 11.63
C GLY A 216 -12.68 -4.75 10.90
N THR A 217 -13.54 -5.76 10.67
CA THR A 217 -14.86 -5.55 10.06
C THR A 217 -15.76 -4.71 10.96
N ALA A 218 -15.73 -4.95 12.26
CA ALA A 218 -16.49 -4.15 13.22
C ALA A 218 -16.00 -2.70 13.25
N GLU A 219 -14.68 -2.48 13.24
CA GLU A 219 -14.08 -1.14 13.19
C GLU A 219 -14.39 -0.42 11.85
N PHE A 220 -14.32 -1.12 10.72
CA PHE A 220 -14.68 -0.52 9.43
C PHE A 220 -16.15 -0.08 9.37
N LYS A 221 -17.06 -0.86 9.97
CA LYS A 221 -18.47 -0.46 10.10
C LYS A 221 -18.65 0.78 10.96
N LYS A 222 -17.89 0.93 12.05
CA LYS A 222 -17.91 2.16 12.85
C LYS A 222 -17.44 3.37 12.03
N LEU A 223 -16.33 3.22 11.28
CA LEU A 223 -15.82 4.26 10.39
C LEU A 223 -16.86 4.65 9.32
N THR A 224 -17.48 3.67 8.66
CA THR A 224 -18.52 3.96 7.66
C THR A 224 -19.75 4.65 8.26
N SER A 225 -20.13 4.27 9.50
CA SER A 225 -21.21 4.96 10.22
C SER A 225 -20.84 6.40 10.55
N ALA A 226 -19.66 6.66 11.07
CA ALA A 226 -19.20 8.01 11.37
C ALA A 226 -19.17 8.91 10.12
N ILE A 227 -18.75 8.37 8.98
CA ILE A 227 -18.80 9.09 7.70
C ILE A 227 -20.24 9.38 7.27
N ALA A 228 -21.16 8.43 7.48
CA ALA A 228 -22.56 8.62 7.15
C ALA A 228 -23.22 9.67 8.03
N ASP A 229 -22.94 9.67 9.34
CA ASP A 229 -23.44 10.65 10.29
C ASP A 229 -22.92 12.06 9.93
N TYR A 230 -21.62 12.20 9.69
CA TYR A 230 -21.01 13.45 9.23
C TYR A 230 -21.62 13.95 7.92
N THR A 231 -21.84 13.03 6.96
CA THR A 231 -22.49 13.37 5.67
C THR A 231 -23.91 13.88 5.87
N SER A 232 -24.64 13.26 6.80
CA SER A 232 -26.01 13.70 7.14
C SER A 232 -26.03 15.12 7.74
N ASP A 233 -25.04 15.46 8.56
CA ASP A 233 -24.91 16.79 9.16
C ASP A 233 -24.57 17.87 8.12
N LEU A 234 -23.90 17.52 7.03
CA LEU A 234 -23.63 18.43 5.91
C LEU A 234 -24.85 18.75 5.05
N GLY A 235 -25.90 17.95 5.14
CA GLY A 235 -27.14 18.13 4.36
C GLY A 235 -26.88 18.07 2.84
N ASP A 236 -27.40 19.08 2.11
CA ASP A 236 -27.32 19.14 0.64
C ASP A 236 -25.92 19.40 0.10
N ASP A 237 -24.98 19.82 0.94
CA ASP A 237 -23.61 20.12 0.54
C ASP A 237 -22.79 18.86 0.15
N GLY A 238 -23.26 17.67 0.55
CA GLY A 238 -22.65 16.40 0.26
C GLY A 238 -21.25 16.23 0.90
N PHE A 239 -20.76 14.99 0.97
CA PHE A 239 -19.49 14.64 1.63
C PHE A 239 -18.24 15.00 0.85
N THR A 240 -18.33 15.08 -0.47
CA THR A 240 -17.16 15.26 -1.34
C THR A 240 -17.17 16.55 -2.11
N GLU A 241 -15.98 17.01 -2.45
CA GLU A 241 -15.75 18.11 -3.39
C GLU A 241 -14.98 17.60 -4.61
N LYS A 242 -15.43 18.00 -5.80
CA LYS A 242 -14.78 17.63 -7.03
C LYS A 242 -13.55 18.51 -7.28
N ARG A 243 -12.37 17.88 -7.41
CA ARG A 243 -11.11 18.57 -7.67
C ARG A 243 -10.39 18.00 -8.87
N SER A 244 -9.65 18.84 -9.57
CA SER A 244 -8.73 18.43 -10.63
C SER A 244 -7.32 18.43 -10.08
N VAL A 245 -6.65 17.28 -10.19
CA VAL A 245 -5.30 17.09 -9.66
C VAL A 245 -4.37 16.54 -10.74
N SER A 246 -3.10 16.90 -10.66
CA SER A 246 -2.07 16.25 -11.45
C SER A 246 -1.81 14.88 -10.90
N ALA A 247 -1.78 13.89 -11.78
CA ALA A 247 -1.47 12.52 -11.42
C ALA A 247 -0.37 11.97 -12.32
N ASN A 248 0.63 11.33 -11.71
CA ASN A 248 1.56 10.52 -12.46
C ASN A 248 0.83 9.28 -12.94
N THR A 249 0.71 9.11 -14.25
CA THR A 249 0.00 7.98 -14.85
C THR A 249 0.75 6.65 -14.69
N GLY A 250 1.97 6.68 -14.16
CA GLY A 250 2.86 5.51 -14.14
C GLY A 250 3.36 5.11 -15.53
N ASP A 251 2.94 5.84 -16.55
CA ASP A 251 3.32 5.60 -17.93
C ASP A 251 4.68 6.22 -18.22
N ARG A 252 5.73 5.43 -17.96
CA ARG A 252 7.11 5.85 -18.27
C ARG A 252 7.41 5.96 -19.77
N TRP A 253 6.52 5.41 -20.61
CA TRP A 253 6.65 5.54 -22.07
C TRP A 253 5.93 6.76 -22.62
N ALA A 254 5.08 7.42 -21.83
CA ALA A 254 4.45 8.65 -22.25
C ALA A 254 5.48 9.80 -22.27
N GLU A 255 5.46 10.60 -23.33
CA GLU A 255 6.24 11.84 -23.40
C GLU A 255 5.89 12.79 -22.24
N THR A 256 4.66 12.71 -21.75
CA THR A 256 4.17 13.44 -20.59
C THR A 256 3.61 12.43 -19.58
N PRO A 257 4.39 12.04 -18.54
CA PRO A 257 3.94 11.06 -17.57
C PRO A 257 2.86 11.59 -16.61
N TYR A 258 2.48 12.86 -16.73
CA TYR A 258 1.46 13.48 -15.90
C TYR A 258 0.20 13.77 -16.71
N SER A 259 -0.93 13.52 -16.12
CA SER A 259 -2.24 13.92 -16.62
C SER A 259 -3.05 14.59 -15.53
N TRP A 260 -4.03 15.40 -15.92
CA TRP A 260 -5.00 15.95 -15.00
C TRP A 260 -6.17 14.98 -14.88
N ILE A 261 -6.44 14.54 -13.66
CA ILE A 261 -7.59 13.69 -13.34
C ILE A 261 -8.57 14.44 -12.46
N SER A 262 -9.83 14.08 -12.54
CA SER A 262 -10.88 14.60 -11.66
C SER A 262 -11.16 13.57 -10.58
N VAL A 263 -11.08 13.98 -9.30
CA VAL A 263 -11.29 13.16 -8.13
C VAL A 263 -12.36 13.78 -7.22
N ASN A 264 -13.04 12.94 -6.44
CA ASN A 264 -14.02 13.39 -5.44
C ASN A 264 -13.35 13.33 -4.06
N VAL A 265 -12.85 14.46 -3.60
CA VAL A 265 -12.10 14.55 -2.34
C VAL A 265 -13.05 14.68 -1.16
N PRO A 266 -12.93 13.86 -0.10
CA PRO A 266 -13.69 14.05 1.12
C PRO A 266 -13.48 15.45 1.72
N LYS A 267 -14.55 16.12 2.12
CA LYS A 267 -14.48 17.45 2.79
C LYS A 267 -13.82 17.35 4.16
N SER A 268 -14.02 16.24 4.86
CA SER A 268 -13.22 15.88 6.02
C SER A 268 -12.28 14.74 5.66
N PRO A 269 -10.95 14.88 5.94
CA PRO A 269 -9.96 13.91 5.55
C PRO A 269 -10.17 12.53 6.19
N ILE A 270 -10.10 11.48 5.38
CA ILE A 270 -9.93 10.11 5.83
C ILE A 270 -8.44 9.78 5.63
N VAL A 271 -7.68 9.67 6.73
CA VAL A 271 -6.21 9.59 6.67
C VAL A 271 -5.72 8.22 7.17
N ILE A 272 -4.81 7.61 6.44
CA ILE A 272 -4.05 6.46 6.93
C ILE A 272 -2.94 6.98 7.84
N GLU A 273 -3.10 6.80 9.15
CA GLU A 273 -2.08 7.21 10.11
C GLU A 273 -0.84 6.32 10.03
N SER A 274 -1.06 5.01 9.85
CA SER A 274 0.03 4.04 9.71
C SER A 274 -0.45 2.72 9.13
N VAL A 275 0.48 2.01 8.49
CA VAL A 275 0.31 0.60 8.10
C VAL A 275 1.41 -0.21 8.76
N LYS A 276 1.05 -1.19 9.59
CA LYS A 276 1.98 -2.05 10.30
C LYS A 276 1.75 -3.51 9.97
N ILE A 277 2.81 -4.20 9.58
CA ILE A 277 2.76 -5.66 9.40
C ILE A 277 2.95 -6.33 10.76
N THR A 278 1.93 -7.06 11.18
CA THR A 278 1.90 -7.70 12.51
C THR A 278 2.25 -9.18 12.45
N LYS A 279 2.20 -9.79 11.26
CA LYS A 279 2.65 -11.16 11.00
C LYS A 279 3.11 -11.26 9.53
N TYR A 280 4.32 -11.81 9.33
CA TYR A 280 4.93 -11.98 8.01
C TYR A 280 4.67 -13.35 7.39
#